data_969621e84ea47209dc3a0bf8e5bec25b
#
_entry.id   969621e84ea47209dc3a0bf8e5bec25b
#
_cell.length_a   1.000
_cell.length_b   1.000
_cell.length_c   1.000
_cell.angle_alpha   90.00
_cell.angle_beta   90.00
_cell.angle_gamma   90.00
#
_symmetry.space_group_name_H-M   'P 1'
#
loop_
_entity.id
_entity.type
_entity.pdbx_description
1 polymer ?
#
loop_
_entity_poly.entity_id
_entity_poly.type
_entity_poly.pdbx_seq_one_letter_code
_entity_poly.pdbx_strand_id
1 'polypeptide(L)'
;MSASITVLIVDDHASMRNLFEKEFIPENGFTVVESIANAADAVAFCAMTRPDLVIMDVCTENGASGLDAAKKILKRFPEIKVIVTSGFDEVTYMPRAKELGAHAFVYKIKGAEYYLEVARRVLNGEVVFPEPKTIPLPRGETPFTDREMEVLRLLCNYMTHQEIADELLISKKTVDKHIENMREKVGVKTAMDLVIYVLSNGWINPNY
;
A
#
# COMPACT_ATOMS: atom_id res chain seq x y z
N MET A 1 -12.34 17.18 29.90
CA MET A 1 -11.20 16.70 29.11
C MET A 1 -11.78 16.04 27.87
N SER A 2 -11.42 16.46 26.66
CA SER A 2 -11.84 15.76 25.44
C SER A 2 -11.26 14.34 25.48
N ALA A 3 -12.02 13.34 25.07
CA ALA A 3 -11.53 11.97 24.99
C ALA A 3 -10.32 11.94 24.04
N SER A 4 -9.24 11.24 24.45
CA SER A 4 -8.06 11.05 23.61
C SER A 4 -8.43 10.16 22.41
N ILE A 5 -7.97 10.51 21.22
CA ILE A 5 -8.16 9.72 19.99
C ILE A 5 -7.35 8.44 20.10
N THR A 6 -7.99 7.30 19.91
CA THR A 6 -7.35 5.98 20.00
C THR A 6 -6.78 5.54 18.65
N VAL A 7 -5.52 5.05 18.64
CA VAL A 7 -4.78 4.71 17.42
C VAL A 7 -4.24 3.29 17.48
N LEU A 8 -4.51 2.50 16.44
CA LEU A 8 -3.82 1.24 16.16
C LEU A 8 -2.71 1.48 15.15
N ILE A 9 -1.49 1.03 15.45
CA ILE A 9 -0.34 1.09 14.54
C ILE A 9 -0.08 -0.31 13.98
N VAL A 10 0.08 -0.41 12.65
CA VAL A 10 0.38 -1.66 11.94
C VAL A 10 1.54 -1.41 10.97
N ASP A 11 2.73 -1.87 11.33
CA ASP A 11 3.96 -1.68 10.56
C ASP A 11 5.00 -2.73 10.98
N ASP A 12 5.64 -3.44 10.06
CA ASP A 12 6.65 -4.45 10.39
C ASP A 12 7.97 -3.84 10.89
N HIS A 13 8.26 -2.59 10.52
CA HIS A 13 9.45 -1.90 10.96
C HIS A 13 9.32 -1.36 12.39
N ALA A 14 10.02 -1.98 13.33
CA ALA A 14 10.02 -1.55 14.74
C ALA A 14 10.40 -0.07 14.93
N SER A 15 11.29 0.47 14.08
CA SER A 15 11.66 1.88 14.09
C SER A 15 10.50 2.81 13.79
N MET A 16 9.63 2.43 12.85
CA MET A 16 8.43 3.20 12.50
C MET A 16 7.39 3.11 13.61
N ARG A 17 7.15 1.92 14.16
CA ARG A 17 6.26 1.77 15.32
C ARG A 17 6.71 2.64 16.48
N ASN A 18 7.99 2.59 16.86
CA ASN A 18 8.57 3.42 17.92
C ASN A 18 8.43 4.92 17.64
N LEU A 19 8.56 5.34 16.37
CA LEU A 19 8.37 6.73 15.95
C LEU A 19 6.92 7.16 16.21
N PHE A 20 5.95 6.38 15.76
CA PHE A 20 4.53 6.68 15.94
C PHE A 20 4.13 6.66 17.43
N GLU A 21 4.61 5.69 18.23
CA GLU A 21 4.34 5.60 19.66
C GLU A 21 4.84 6.82 20.45
N LYS A 22 5.92 7.45 20.01
CA LYS A 22 6.45 8.68 20.61
C LYS A 22 5.67 9.94 20.24
N GLU A 23 4.99 9.92 19.10
CA GLU A 23 4.29 11.10 18.58
C GLU A 23 2.80 11.06 18.86
N PHE A 24 2.18 9.88 18.81
CA PHE A 24 0.75 9.70 19.08
C PHE A 24 0.49 9.50 20.58
N ILE A 25 0.82 10.54 21.35
CA ILE A 25 0.76 10.56 22.81
C ILE A 25 -0.38 11.47 23.32
N PRO A 26 -0.79 11.35 24.59
CA PRO A 26 -1.88 12.14 25.17
C PRO A 26 -1.68 13.66 25.06
N GLU A 27 -0.44 14.14 25.15
CA GLU A 27 -0.09 15.54 24.99
C GLU A 27 -0.42 16.09 23.61
N ASN A 28 -0.41 15.23 22.59
CA ASN A 28 -0.82 15.53 21.22
C ASN A 28 -2.30 15.22 20.94
N GLY A 29 -3.05 14.71 21.93
CA GLY A 29 -4.46 14.34 21.84
C GLY A 29 -4.71 12.90 21.37
N PHE A 30 -3.69 12.05 21.35
CA PHE A 30 -3.79 10.68 20.88
C PHE A 30 -3.36 9.67 21.96
N THR A 31 -3.82 8.43 21.80
CA THR A 31 -3.38 7.29 22.63
C THR A 31 -3.25 6.06 21.75
N VAL A 32 -2.05 5.49 21.67
CA VAL A 32 -1.83 4.22 20.97
C VAL A 32 -2.42 3.10 21.82
N VAL A 33 -3.41 2.40 21.28
CA VAL A 33 -4.08 1.28 21.96
C VAL A 33 -3.37 -0.03 21.68
N GLU A 34 -2.71 -0.16 20.54
CA GLU A 34 -1.91 -1.32 20.18
C GLU A 34 -0.94 -0.95 19.03
N SER A 35 0.16 -1.72 18.93
CA SER A 35 1.20 -1.53 17.93
C SER A 35 1.71 -2.90 17.47
N ILE A 36 1.36 -3.30 16.25
CA ILE A 36 1.55 -4.65 15.74
C ILE A 36 2.37 -4.67 14.45
N ALA A 37 3.09 -5.78 14.22
CA ALA A 37 3.96 -5.94 13.06
C ALA A 37 3.26 -6.60 11.86
N ASN A 38 2.12 -7.27 12.06
CA ASN A 38 1.47 -8.07 11.04
C ASN A 38 0.04 -7.58 10.76
N ALA A 39 -0.24 -7.22 9.49
CA ALA A 39 -1.56 -6.78 9.07
C ALA A 39 -2.65 -7.87 9.16
N ALA A 40 -2.27 -9.15 9.17
CA ALA A 40 -3.23 -10.25 9.31
C ALA A 40 -4.02 -10.16 10.63
N ASP A 41 -3.40 -9.63 11.68
CA ASP A 41 -4.00 -9.51 13.01
C ASP A 41 -4.83 -8.23 13.19
N ALA A 42 -4.66 -7.24 12.30
CA ALA A 42 -5.25 -5.90 12.45
C ALA A 42 -6.79 -5.91 12.56
N VAL A 43 -7.46 -6.78 11.81
CA VAL A 43 -8.94 -6.89 11.85
C VAL A 43 -9.42 -7.37 13.22
N ALA A 44 -8.69 -8.32 13.85
CA ALA A 44 -9.01 -8.83 15.19
C ALA A 44 -8.78 -7.74 16.25
N PHE A 45 -7.67 -7.02 16.19
CA PHE A 45 -7.40 -5.89 17.08
C PHE A 45 -8.43 -4.77 16.93
N CYS A 46 -8.84 -4.41 15.73
CA CYS A 46 -9.92 -3.44 15.50
C CYS A 46 -11.25 -3.91 16.13
N ALA A 47 -11.55 -5.22 16.09
CA ALA A 47 -12.76 -5.75 16.71
C ALA A 47 -12.72 -5.66 18.25
N MET A 48 -11.54 -5.78 18.84
CA MET A 48 -11.33 -5.76 20.29
C MET A 48 -11.24 -4.34 20.84
N THR A 49 -10.47 -3.47 20.19
CA THR A 49 -10.11 -2.14 20.73
C THR A 49 -10.95 -1.00 20.16
N ARG A 50 -11.60 -1.20 19.00
CA ARG A 50 -12.38 -0.16 18.31
C ARG A 50 -11.63 1.17 18.22
N PRO A 51 -10.43 1.21 17.61
CA PRO A 51 -9.66 2.43 17.51
C PRO A 51 -10.39 3.46 16.63
N ASP A 52 -10.18 4.74 16.90
CA ASP A 52 -10.67 5.81 16.04
C ASP A 52 -9.89 5.90 14.72
N LEU A 53 -8.60 5.56 14.78
CA LEU A 53 -7.66 5.66 13.68
C LEU A 53 -6.77 4.40 13.59
N VAL A 54 -6.51 3.96 12.35
CA VAL A 54 -5.51 2.94 12.03
C VAL A 54 -4.45 3.56 11.12
N ILE A 55 -3.18 3.44 11.49
CA ILE A 55 -2.03 3.69 10.61
C ILE A 55 -1.59 2.32 10.09
N MET A 56 -1.73 2.09 8.79
CA MET A 56 -1.57 0.78 8.15
C MET A 56 -0.44 0.81 7.13
N ASP A 57 0.64 0.10 7.39
CA ASP A 57 1.64 -0.14 6.37
C ASP A 57 1.10 -1.06 5.27
N VAL A 58 1.47 -0.77 4.02
CA VAL A 58 1.09 -1.62 2.86
C VAL A 58 1.71 -3.00 2.98
N CYS A 59 2.99 -3.06 3.29
CA CYS A 59 3.79 -4.29 3.37
C CYS A 59 4.09 -4.62 4.83
N THR A 60 3.65 -5.78 5.31
CA THR A 60 3.89 -6.20 6.68
C THR A 60 4.46 -7.61 6.76
N GLU A 61 4.83 -8.07 7.96
CA GLU A 61 5.45 -9.37 8.17
C GLU A 61 4.72 -10.52 7.47
N ASN A 62 5.49 -11.50 7.04
CA ASN A 62 5.02 -12.73 6.38
C ASN A 62 4.22 -12.49 5.09
N GLY A 63 4.45 -11.36 4.41
CA GLY A 63 3.74 -11.01 3.17
C GLY A 63 2.26 -10.63 3.38
N ALA A 64 1.86 -10.31 4.60
CA ALA A 64 0.49 -9.90 4.87
C ALA A 64 0.22 -8.51 4.29
N SER A 65 -0.83 -8.42 3.46
CA SER A 65 -1.23 -7.19 2.77
C SER A 65 -1.96 -6.21 3.69
N GLY A 66 -1.35 -5.05 3.94
CA GLY A 66 -2.02 -3.97 4.65
C GLY A 66 -3.20 -3.39 3.89
N LEU A 67 -3.15 -3.38 2.54
CA LEU A 67 -4.29 -2.95 1.73
C LEU A 67 -5.50 -3.89 1.87
N ASP A 68 -5.26 -5.20 1.93
CA ASP A 68 -6.34 -6.19 2.14
C ASP A 68 -6.91 -6.11 3.57
N ALA A 69 -6.04 -5.88 4.56
CA ALA A 69 -6.47 -5.64 5.93
C ALA A 69 -7.30 -4.35 6.04
N ALA A 70 -6.83 -3.25 5.44
CA ALA A 70 -7.56 -1.98 5.39
C ALA A 70 -8.93 -2.13 4.73
N LYS A 71 -9.03 -2.85 3.61
CA LYS A 71 -10.31 -3.15 2.94
C LYS A 71 -11.29 -3.89 3.87
N LYS A 72 -10.80 -4.90 4.60
CA LYS A 72 -11.62 -5.66 5.55
C LYS A 72 -12.06 -4.79 6.74
N ILE A 73 -11.16 -3.96 7.26
CA ILE A 73 -11.44 -3.03 8.37
C ILE A 73 -12.52 -2.04 7.94
N LEU A 74 -12.33 -1.33 6.84
CA LEU A 74 -13.28 -0.33 6.33
C LEU A 74 -14.66 -0.91 6.02
N LYS A 75 -14.71 -2.15 5.50
CA LYS A 75 -15.98 -2.86 5.26
C LYS A 75 -16.70 -3.21 6.56
N ARG A 76 -15.97 -3.63 7.60
CA ARG A 76 -16.55 -4.16 8.85
C ARG A 76 -16.78 -3.07 9.90
N PHE A 77 -15.97 -2.02 9.87
CA PHE A 77 -15.94 -0.94 10.85
C PHE A 77 -15.82 0.41 10.12
N PRO A 78 -16.87 0.85 9.43
CA PRO A 78 -16.83 2.06 8.58
C PRO A 78 -16.57 3.35 9.37
N GLU A 79 -16.73 3.34 10.68
CA GLU A 79 -16.43 4.45 11.59
C GLU A 79 -14.91 4.66 11.76
N ILE A 80 -14.10 3.59 11.64
CA ILE A 80 -12.65 3.65 11.83
C ILE A 80 -12.01 4.41 10.66
N LYS A 81 -11.17 5.38 10.97
CA LYS A 81 -10.36 6.07 9.96
C LYS A 81 -9.10 5.26 9.65
N VAL A 82 -8.71 5.21 8.37
CA VAL A 82 -7.52 4.47 7.94
C VAL A 82 -6.60 5.38 7.15
N ILE A 83 -5.36 5.53 7.63
CA ILE A 83 -4.23 6.12 6.91
C ILE A 83 -3.36 4.97 6.44
N VAL A 84 -3.22 4.81 5.12
CA VAL A 84 -2.29 3.85 4.53
C VAL A 84 -0.92 4.51 4.40
N THR A 85 0.14 3.76 4.72
CA THR A 85 1.51 4.25 4.61
C THR A 85 2.40 3.26 3.85
N SER A 86 3.40 3.76 3.16
CA SER A 86 4.37 2.91 2.46
C SER A 86 5.75 3.55 2.43
N GLY A 87 6.79 2.74 2.64
CA GLY A 87 8.18 3.10 2.39
C GLY A 87 8.56 2.99 0.91
N PHE A 88 7.75 2.31 0.13
CA PHE A 88 7.97 2.11 -1.30
C PHE A 88 7.11 3.06 -2.13
N ASP A 89 7.69 3.51 -3.20
CA ASP A 89 7.10 4.48 -4.12
C ASP A 89 6.36 3.79 -5.28
N GLU A 90 5.80 2.61 -4.98
CA GLU A 90 5.08 1.84 -5.96
C GLU A 90 3.81 2.56 -6.41
N VAL A 91 3.67 2.74 -7.71
CA VAL A 91 2.61 3.55 -8.33
C VAL A 91 1.21 3.03 -8.13
N THR A 92 1.05 1.75 -7.79
CA THR A 92 -0.28 1.13 -7.64
C THR A 92 -0.82 1.22 -6.21
N TYR A 93 0.02 1.44 -5.20
CA TYR A 93 -0.41 1.42 -3.81
C TYR A 93 -1.40 2.55 -3.49
N MET A 94 -1.07 3.77 -3.90
CA MET A 94 -1.89 4.93 -3.62
C MET A 94 -3.27 4.87 -4.32
N PRO A 95 -3.37 4.56 -5.64
CA PRO A 95 -4.66 4.36 -6.30
C PRO A 95 -5.50 3.26 -5.64
N ARG A 96 -4.90 2.10 -5.31
CA ARG A 96 -5.60 1.01 -4.62
C ARG A 96 -6.08 1.42 -3.23
N ALA A 97 -5.25 2.16 -2.46
CA ALA A 97 -5.66 2.69 -1.16
C ALA A 97 -6.87 3.64 -1.28
N LYS A 98 -6.90 4.46 -2.32
CA LYS A 98 -8.03 5.36 -2.62
C LYS A 98 -9.29 4.59 -3.02
N GLU A 99 -9.16 3.60 -3.88
CA GLU A 99 -10.27 2.76 -4.37
C GLU A 99 -10.94 1.96 -3.25
N LEU A 100 -10.17 1.39 -2.31
CA LEU A 100 -10.71 0.66 -1.16
C LEU A 100 -11.36 1.56 -0.10
N GLY A 101 -11.27 2.90 -0.27
CA GLY A 101 -11.90 3.88 0.63
C GLY A 101 -11.04 4.32 1.80
N ALA A 102 -9.71 4.15 1.74
CA ALA A 102 -8.81 4.72 2.75
C ALA A 102 -8.98 6.25 2.83
N HIS A 103 -8.74 6.82 4.00
CA HIS A 103 -8.92 8.25 4.23
C HIS A 103 -7.66 9.06 3.90
N ALA A 104 -6.49 8.43 3.94
CA ALA A 104 -5.24 9.06 3.52
C ALA A 104 -4.23 8.03 3.01
N PHE A 105 -3.25 8.53 2.26
CA PHE A 105 -2.04 7.81 1.90
C PHE A 105 -0.81 8.68 2.18
N VAL A 106 0.18 8.13 2.89
CA VAL A 106 1.39 8.86 3.29
C VAL A 106 2.63 8.03 2.98
N TYR A 107 3.58 8.60 2.27
CA TYR A 107 4.90 7.97 2.09
C TYR A 107 5.75 8.10 3.35
N LYS A 108 6.42 7.01 3.77
CA LYS A 108 7.24 6.95 5.01
C LYS A 108 8.43 7.92 5.04
N ILE A 109 8.78 8.53 3.91
CA ILE A 109 9.76 9.61 3.85
C ILE A 109 9.33 10.89 4.59
N LYS A 110 8.04 11.03 4.87
CA LYS A 110 7.50 12.14 5.65
C LYS A 110 7.78 11.95 7.13
N GLY A 111 8.14 13.03 7.81
CA GLY A 111 8.37 13.00 9.27
C GLY A 111 7.10 12.76 10.08
N ALA A 112 7.26 12.41 11.35
CA ALA A 112 6.16 12.08 12.25
C ALA A 112 5.15 13.22 12.46
N GLU A 113 5.60 14.46 12.47
CA GLU A 113 4.73 15.66 12.57
C GLU A 113 3.70 15.70 11.42
N TYR A 114 4.09 15.29 10.22
CA TYR A 114 3.19 15.23 9.07
C TYR A 114 2.08 14.19 9.28
N TYR A 115 2.38 13.05 9.92
CA TYR A 115 1.37 12.06 10.26
C TYR A 115 0.35 12.59 11.28
N LEU A 116 0.79 13.37 12.27
CA LEU A 116 -0.13 14.03 13.21
C LEU A 116 -1.04 15.05 12.52
N GLU A 117 -0.49 15.83 11.58
CA GLU A 117 -1.30 16.75 10.76
C GLU A 117 -2.34 15.99 9.95
N VAL A 118 -1.92 14.95 9.20
CA VAL A 118 -2.82 14.13 8.39
C VAL A 118 -3.88 13.44 9.25
N ALA A 119 -3.51 12.91 10.42
CA ALA A 119 -4.44 12.28 11.35
C ALA A 119 -5.55 13.25 11.78
N ARG A 120 -5.20 14.48 12.16
CA ARG A 120 -6.18 15.52 12.54
C ARG A 120 -7.11 15.86 11.38
N ARG A 121 -6.59 16.01 10.15
CA ARG A 121 -7.37 16.29 8.95
C ARG A 121 -8.35 15.16 8.64
N VAL A 122 -7.88 13.91 8.68
CA VAL A 122 -8.70 12.72 8.44
C VAL A 122 -9.83 12.58 9.48
N LEU A 123 -9.53 12.83 10.75
CA LEU A 123 -10.53 12.80 11.82
C LEU A 123 -11.58 13.93 11.68
N ASN A 124 -11.21 15.04 11.05
CA ASN A 124 -12.12 16.11 10.69
C ASN A 124 -12.91 15.83 9.39
N GLY A 125 -12.76 14.64 8.80
CA GLY A 125 -13.50 14.21 7.61
C GLY A 125 -12.84 14.55 6.27
N GLU A 126 -11.61 15.06 6.27
CA GLU A 126 -10.85 15.27 5.05
C GLU A 126 -10.31 13.95 4.49
N VAL A 127 -10.10 13.91 3.18
CA VAL A 127 -9.43 12.83 2.46
C VAL A 127 -8.09 13.37 1.94
N VAL A 128 -6.98 12.75 2.36
CA VAL A 128 -5.62 13.27 2.13
C VAL A 128 -4.79 12.30 1.30
N PHE A 129 -4.65 12.56 0.01
CA PHE A 129 -3.82 11.78 -0.89
C PHE A 129 -2.80 12.68 -1.58
N PRO A 130 -1.56 12.20 -1.80
CA PRO A 130 -0.60 12.92 -2.63
C PRO A 130 -1.08 12.96 -4.08
N GLU A 131 -0.51 13.86 -4.87
CA GLU A 131 -0.75 13.86 -6.31
C GLU A 131 -0.29 12.52 -6.92
N PRO A 132 -1.10 11.95 -7.85
CA PRO A 132 -0.73 10.70 -8.51
C PRO A 132 0.61 10.84 -9.23
N LYS A 133 1.52 9.91 -8.99
CA LYS A 133 2.71 9.81 -9.82
C LYS A 133 2.33 9.29 -11.17
N THR A 134 2.59 10.07 -12.19
CA THR A 134 2.48 9.61 -13.57
C THR A 134 3.73 8.80 -13.92
N ILE A 135 3.52 7.58 -14.40
CA ILE A 135 4.58 6.78 -15.01
C ILE A 135 4.92 7.47 -16.35
N PRO A 136 6.11 8.03 -16.54
CA PRO A 136 6.49 8.56 -17.85
C PRO A 136 6.77 7.38 -18.78
N LEU A 137 5.78 6.94 -19.53
CA LEU A 137 6.01 5.98 -20.60
C LEU A 137 6.72 6.70 -21.76
N PRO A 138 7.81 6.11 -22.32
CA PRO A 138 8.66 6.76 -23.30
C PRO A 138 7.95 7.27 -24.55
N ARG A 139 6.74 6.79 -24.85
CA ARG A 139 5.97 7.10 -26.05
C ARG A 139 4.61 7.77 -25.78
N GLY A 140 4.34 8.20 -24.55
CA GLY A 140 3.04 8.80 -24.19
C GLY A 140 1.86 7.83 -24.32
N GLU A 141 2.12 6.52 -24.25
CA GLU A 141 1.13 5.47 -24.40
C GLU A 141 0.29 5.28 -23.14
N THR A 142 -0.82 4.55 -23.28
CA THR A 142 -1.73 4.25 -22.17
C THR A 142 -1.02 3.51 -21.04
N PRO A 143 -1.32 3.84 -19.76
CA PRO A 143 -0.79 3.12 -18.59
C PRO A 143 -0.99 1.61 -18.71
N PHE A 144 -0.24 0.84 -17.92
CA PHE A 144 -0.49 -0.59 -17.81
C PHE A 144 -1.90 -0.83 -17.25
N THR A 145 -2.58 -1.82 -17.81
CA THR A 145 -3.85 -2.29 -17.28
C THR A 145 -3.64 -3.04 -15.96
N ASP A 146 -4.68 -3.18 -15.14
CA ASP A 146 -4.60 -3.95 -13.89
C ASP A 146 -4.07 -5.37 -14.14
N ARG A 147 -4.49 -6.00 -15.22
CA ARG A 147 -4.05 -7.34 -15.60
C ARG A 147 -2.57 -7.39 -16.01
N GLU A 148 -2.08 -6.38 -16.72
CA GLU A 148 -0.66 -6.24 -17.02
C GLU A 148 0.16 -6.03 -15.72
N MET A 149 -0.37 -5.26 -14.77
CA MET A 149 0.29 -5.06 -13.48
C MET A 149 0.34 -6.34 -12.63
N GLU A 150 -0.71 -7.17 -12.64
CA GLU A 150 -0.71 -8.47 -11.98
C GLU A 150 0.37 -9.40 -12.57
N VAL A 151 0.41 -9.53 -13.90
CA VAL A 151 1.44 -10.31 -14.60
C VAL A 151 2.83 -9.79 -14.30
N LEU A 152 3.01 -8.47 -14.29
CA LEU A 152 4.29 -7.82 -14.05
C LEU A 152 4.81 -8.06 -12.63
N ARG A 153 3.94 -8.05 -11.62
CA ARG A 153 4.32 -8.38 -10.23
C ARG A 153 4.86 -9.79 -10.11
N LEU A 154 4.14 -10.76 -10.65
CA LEU A 154 4.56 -12.15 -10.61
C LEU A 154 5.87 -12.38 -11.40
N LEU A 155 6.05 -11.67 -12.51
CA LEU A 155 7.29 -11.69 -13.29
C LEU A 155 8.47 -11.11 -12.48
N CYS A 156 8.24 -10.01 -11.75
CA CYS A 156 9.25 -9.42 -10.86
C CYS A 156 9.58 -10.31 -9.64
N ASN A 157 8.66 -11.21 -9.26
CA ASN A 157 8.88 -12.25 -8.25
C ASN A 157 9.51 -13.54 -8.82
N TYR A 158 10.17 -13.43 -9.97
CA TYR A 158 10.93 -14.50 -10.63
C TYR A 158 10.09 -15.71 -11.07
N MET A 159 8.77 -15.60 -11.15
CA MET A 159 7.91 -16.66 -11.65
C MET A 159 8.09 -16.84 -13.16
N THR A 160 8.10 -18.08 -13.61
CA THR A 160 8.08 -18.41 -15.04
C THR A 160 6.73 -18.08 -15.65
N HIS A 161 6.67 -17.90 -16.96
CA HIS A 161 5.41 -17.61 -17.66
C HIS A 161 4.34 -18.71 -17.46
N GLN A 162 4.77 -19.97 -17.22
CA GLN A 162 3.84 -21.05 -16.91
C GLN A 162 3.27 -20.92 -15.49
N GLU A 163 4.12 -20.65 -14.50
CA GLU A 163 3.70 -20.44 -13.11
C GLU A 163 2.75 -19.23 -13.01
N ILE A 164 3.04 -18.14 -13.72
CA ILE A 164 2.14 -16.97 -13.81
C ILE A 164 0.79 -17.35 -14.43
N ALA A 165 0.81 -18.18 -15.46
CA ALA A 165 -0.41 -18.64 -16.13
C ALA A 165 -1.28 -19.47 -15.18
N ASP A 166 -0.65 -20.36 -14.41
CA ASP A 166 -1.31 -21.24 -13.45
C ASP A 166 -1.88 -20.42 -12.27
N GLU A 167 -1.10 -19.49 -11.73
CA GLU A 167 -1.50 -18.60 -10.62
C GLU A 167 -2.69 -17.71 -11.00
N LEU A 168 -2.65 -17.16 -12.21
CA LEU A 168 -3.68 -16.23 -12.69
C LEU A 168 -4.86 -16.92 -13.40
N LEU A 169 -4.86 -18.26 -13.50
CA LEU A 169 -5.85 -19.08 -14.18
C LEU A 169 -6.10 -18.66 -15.65
N ILE A 170 -5.01 -18.37 -16.38
CA ILE A 170 -5.01 -18.01 -17.81
C ILE A 170 -4.05 -18.89 -18.61
N SER A 171 -4.08 -18.78 -19.93
CA SER A 171 -3.12 -19.51 -20.75
C SER A 171 -1.74 -18.86 -20.74
N LYS A 172 -0.67 -19.67 -20.86
CA LYS A 172 0.70 -19.14 -21.03
C LYS A 172 0.79 -18.17 -22.21
N LYS A 173 0.08 -18.45 -23.30
CA LYS A 173 0.00 -17.56 -24.47
C LYS A 173 -0.58 -16.18 -24.11
N THR A 174 -1.53 -16.12 -23.16
CA THR A 174 -2.10 -14.87 -22.67
C THR A 174 -1.06 -14.10 -21.85
N VAL A 175 -0.29 -14.79 -21.00
CA VAL A 175 0.83 -14.18 -20.25
C VAL A 175 1.88 -13.61 -21.22
N ASP A 176 2.30 -14.40 -22.21
CA ASP A 176 3.26 -13.96 -23.24
C ASP A 176 2.79 -12.69 -23.93
N LYS A 177 1.47 -12.61 -24.25
CA LYS A 177 0.88 -11.44 -24.91
C LYS A 177 0.87 -10.19 -23.99
N HIS A 178 0.57 -10.36 -22.70
CA HIS A 178 0.64 -9.26 -21.74
C HIS A 178 2.07 -8.72 -21.63
N ILE A 179 3.07 -9.62 -21.53
CA ILE A 179 4.49 -9.24 -21.45
C ILE A 179 4.93 -8.52 -22.74
N GLU A 180 4.53 -9.00 -23.90
CA GLU A 180 4.81 -8.36 -25.19
C GLU A 180 4.24 -6.94 -25.23
N ASN A 181 2.97 -6.76 -24.89
CA ASN A 181 2.31 -5.45 -24.86
C ASN A 181 3.04 -4.47 -23.91
N MET A 182 3.41 -4.93 -22.70
CA MET A 182 4.15 -4.10 -21.74
C MET A 182 5.53 -3.71 -22.25
N ARG A 183 6.25 -4.64 -22.90
CA ARG A 183 7.56 -4.36 -23.52
C ARG A 183 7.45 -3.30 -24.62
N GLU A 184 6.42 -3.38 -25.47
CA GLU A 184 6.14 -2.39 -26.50
C GLU A 184 5.87 -1.01 -25.91
N LYS A 185 5.03 -0.92 -24.87
CA LYS A 185 4.71 0.32 -24.15
C LYS A 185 5.95 0.99 -23.55
N VAL A 186 6.86 0.19 -22.99
CA VAL A 186 8.10 0.69 -22.36
C VAL A 186 9.22 0.91 -23.40
N GLY A 187 9.15 0.23 -24.54
CA GLY A 187 10.18 0.31 -25.59
C GLY A 187 11.42 -0.57 -25.31
N VAL A 188 11.25 -1.67 -24.56
CA VAL A 188 12.32 -2.62 -24.22
C VAL A 188 12.24 -3.90 -25.05
N LYS A 189 13.38 -4.64 -25.17
CA LYS A 189 13.45 -5.80 -26.08
C LYS A 189 13.11 -7.13 -25.41
N THR A 190 13.46 -7.31 -24.14
CA THR A 190 13.28 -8.59 -23.45
C THR A 190 12.40 -8.44 -22.20
N ALA A 191 11.86 -9.56 -21.70
CA ALA A 191 11.13 -9.57 -20.43
C ALA A 191 12.03 -9.15 -19.26
N MET A 192 13.32 -9.53 -19.30
CA MET A 192 14.29 -9.13 -18.29
C MET A 192 14.55 -7.61 -18.32
N ASP A 193 14.67 -7.00 -19.50
CA ASP A 193 14.80 -5.54 -19.61
C ASP A 193 13.57 -4.83 -19.04
N LEU A 194 12.37 -5.41 -19.22
CA LEU A 194 11.13 -4.89 -18.64
C LEU A 194 11.20 -4.94 -17.10
N VAL A 195 11.59 -6.07 -16.53
CA VAL A 195 11.75 -6.23 -15.08
C VAL A 195 12.76 -5.22 -14.52
N ILE A 196 13.95 -5.14 -15.12
CA ILE A 196 14.98 -4.18 -14.71
C ILE A 196 14.44 -2.75 -14.77
N TYR A 197 13.77 -2.39 -15.86
CA TYR A 197 13.23 -1.05 -16.04
C TYR A 197 12.20 -0.70 -14.95
N VAL A 198 11.24 -1.58 -14.67
CA VAL A 198 10.18 -1.33 -13.68
C VAL A 198 10.74 -1.23 -12.25
N LEU A 199 11.69 -2.14 -11.90
CA LEU A 199 12.33 -2.12 -10.59
C LEU A 199 13.19 -0.87 -10.39
N SER A 200 13.97 -0.49 -11.41
CA SER A 200 14.83 0.70 -11.36
C SER A 200 14.04 2.02 -11.27
N ASN A 201 12.80 2.03 -11.74
CA ASN A 201 11.91 3.19 -11.65
C ASN A 201 10.95 3.12 -10.45
N GLY A 202 11.06 2.11 -9.60
CA GLY A 202 10.24 1.97 -8.40
C GLY A 202 8.76 1.71 -8.67
N TRP A 203 8.42 1.13 -9.82
CA TRP A 203 7.02 0.87 -10.17
C TRP A 203 6.44 -0.34 -9.47
N ILE A 204 7.28 -1.29 -9.09
CA ILE A 204 6.92 -2.49 -8.33
C ILE A 204 7.90 -2.66 -7.18
N ASN A 205 7.38 -3.07 -6.03
CA ASN A 205 8.17 -3.52 -4.90
C ASN A 205 8.43 -5.03 -5.05
N PRO A 206 9.69 -5.47 -5.22
CA PRO A 206 10.02 -6.89 -5.41
C PRO A 206 9.82 -7.74 -4.15
N ASN A 207 9.62 -7.12 -3.00
CA ASN A 207 9.46 -7.81 -1.71
C ASN A 207 7.98 -7.99 -1.32
N TYR A 208 7.07 -7.74 -2.28
CA TYR A 208 5.62 -7.78 -2.00
C TYR A 208 4.80 -8.32 -3.16
#